data_0c88bae13b49d806773f7fed48eb5b87
#
_entry.id   0c88bae13b49d806773f7fed48eb5b87
#
_cell.length_a   1.000
_cell.length_b   1.000
_cell.length_c   1.000
_cell.angle_alpha   90.00
_cell.angle_beta   90.00
_cell.angle_gamma   90.00
#
_symmetry.space_group_name_H-M   'P 1'
#
loop_
_entity.id
_entity.type
_entity.pdbx_description
1 polymer ?
#
loop_
_entity_poly.entity_id
_entity_poly.type
_entity_poly.pdbx_seq_one_letter_code
_entity_poly.pdbx_strand_id
1 'polypeptide(L)'
;TPTQYHNEGFKHPDLRYCGDINANVPVPVFFAFDLESLLSMEDVSFSEKSQAGGGCQLCNTLEEFSQFNFDQIYNNRWMQNIDEEKKYRQAELITKGPFSINSCLYAILCRNEVEKITLLNLLRTESPKSYSKYKDKIKVCKENMFECNGLYITDCRYFDGKASIAFSNTYEKRSYINRYKKTELRPLEATIDFDWVSAKTLINRQSTKFQINYETQSGVQFSGLCKPKNAKTLYTKIIIEGHLMCFMGQQLVEAALL
;
A
#
# COMPACT_ATOMS: atom_id res chain seq x y z
N THR A 1 -6.66 -9.70 -7.30
CA THR A 1 -7.46 -10.81 -6.72
C THR A 1 -8.63 -10.25 -5.92
N PRO A 2 -9.75 -10.99 -5.72
CA PRO A 2 -10.89 -10.53 -4.89
C PRO A 2 -10.48 -10.17 -3.47
N THR A 3 -9.57 -10.90 -2.86
CA THR A 3 -9.04 -10.65 -1.52
C THR A 3 -8.32 -9.32 -1.44
N GLN A 4 -7.57 -8.96 -2.47
CA GLN A 4 -6.89 -7.68 -2.58
C GLN A 4 -7.87 -6.50 -2.63
N TYR A 5 -8.88 -6.57 -3.49
CA TYR A 5 -9.93 -5.55 -3.61
C TYR A 5 -10.57 -5.19 -2.27
N HIS A 6 -10.72 -6.16 -1.38
CA HIS A 6 -11.38 -5.95 -0.10
C HIS A 6 -10.45 -5.48 1.02
N ASN A 7 -9.16 -5.76 0.94
CA ASN A 7 -8.22 -5.53 2.04
C ASN A 7 -7.25 -4.37 1.79
N GLU A 8 -7.17 -3.87 0.55
CA GLU A 8 -6.26 -2.81 0.19
C GLU A 8 -6.70 -1.45 0.74
N GLY A 9 -5.77 -0.79 1.42
CA GLY A 9 -6.01 0.45 2.13
C GLY A 9 -6.78 0.27 3.44
N PHE A 10 -6.75 1.31 4.28
CA PHE A 10 -7.47 1.30 5.54
C PHE A 10 -8.96 1.58 5.32
N LYS A 11 -9.81 0.69 5.79
CA LYS A 11 -11.26 0.84 5.75
C LYS A 11 -11.80 1.07 7.17
N HIS A 12 -12.84 1.87 7.25
CA HIS A 12 -13.47 2.15 8.53
C HIS A 12 -14.03 0.86 9.15
N PRO A 13 -13.81 0.61 10.46
CA PRO A 13 -14.28 -0.61 11.11
C PRO A 13 -15.79 -0.87 10.97
N ASP A 14 -16.58 0.21 10.88
CA ASP A 14 -18.04 0.12 10.74
C ASP A 14 -18.51 -0.07 9.28
N LEU A 15 -17.61 0.07 8.30
CA LEU A 15 -17.87 -0.23 6.90
C LEU A 15 -17.57 -1.71 6.63
N ARG A 16 -18.42 -2.60 7.13
CA ARG A 16 -18.26 -4.04 6.93
C ARG A 16 -18.55 -4.42 5.50
N TYR A 17 -17.58 -5.05 4.89
CA TYR A 17 -17.72 -5.76 3.64
C TYR A 17 -17.30 -7.24 3.83
N CYS A 18 -17.59 -8.09 2.84
CA CYS A 18 -17.19 -9.51 2.87
C CYS A 18 -15.70 -9.68 3.18
N GLY A 19 -15.37 -10.35 4.26
CA GLY A 19 -13.99 -10.60 4.68
C GLY A 19 -13.81 -10.42 6.18
N ASP A 20 -12.60 -10.67 6.64
CA ASP A 20 -12.22 -10.46 8.03
C ASP A 20 -12.25 -8.96 8.35
N ILE A 21 -13.00 -8.59 9.37
CA ILE A 21 -13.08 -7.21 9.87
C ILE A 21 -11.70 -6.64 10.27
N ASN A 22 -10.77 -7.52 10.60
CA ASN A 22 -9.40 -7.15 10.98
C ASN A 22 -8.43 -7.12 9.79
N ALA A 23 -8.87 -7.54 8.61
CA ALA A 23 -8.03 -7.55 7.43
C ALA A 23 -7.96 -6.16 6.79
N ASN A 24 -7.06 -5.34 7.31
CA ASN A 24 -6.64 -4.08 6.71
C ASN A 24 -5.20 -4.19 6.21
N VAL A 25 -4.94 -3.72 5.01
CA VAL A 25 -3.59 -3.55 4.45
C VAL A 25 -3.36 -2.05 4.25
N PRO A 26 -2.96 -1.32 5.31
CA PRO A 26 -2.88 0.16 5.28
C PRO A 26 -1.87 0.67 4.27
N VAL A 27 -0.75 -0.04 4.12
CA VAL A 27 0.32 0.24 3.16
C VAL A 27 0.46 -0.99 2.25
N PRO A 28 -0.40 -1.14 1.24
CA PRO A 28 -0.35 -2.27 0.34
C PRO A 28 0.87 -2.21 -0.57
N VAL A 29 1.42 -3.38 -0.90
CA VAL A 29 2.47 -3.52 -1.88
C VAL A 29 2.16 -4.65 -2.85
N PHE A 30 2.59 -4.48 -4.11
CA PHE A 30 2.59 -5.56 -5.09
C PHE A 30 4.02 -6.03 -5.35
N PHE A 31 4.21 -7.32 -5.41
CA PHE A 31 5.43 -7.90 -5.94
C PHE A 31 5.25 -8.11 -7.45
N ALA A 32 6.02 -7.38 -8.23
CA ALA A 32 6.13 -7.61 -9.67
C ALA A 32 7.28 -8.60 -9.91
N PHE A 33 6.99 -9.66 -10.61
CA PHE A 33 7.96 -10.71 -10.93
C PHE A 33 8.33 -10.64 -12.41
N ASP A 34 9.55 -11.05 -12.71
CA ASP A 34 10.00 -11.26 -14.06
C ASP A 34 9.37 -12.54 -14.64
N LEU A 35 8.65 -12.38 -15.75
CA LEU A 35 7.87 -13.47 -16.32
C LEU A 35 8.75 -14.58 -16.91
N GLU A 36 9.85 -14.23 -17.58
CA GLU A 36 10.76 -15.23 -18.15
C GLU A 36 11.39 -16.10 -17.05
N SER A 37 11.79 -15.45 -15.96
CA SER A 37 12.30 -16.16 -14.78
C SER A 37 11.27 -17.11 -14.18
N LEU A 38 10.00 -16.71 -14.13
CA LEU A 38 8.92 -17.56 -13.63
C LEU A 38 8.62 -18.73 -14.56
N LEU A 39 8.59 -18.48 -15.87
CA LEU A 39 8.36 -19.50 -16.90
C LEU A 39 9.49 -20.55 -16.96
N SER A 40 10.69 -20.19 -16.51
CA SER A 40 11.85 -21.08 -16.46
C SER A 40 11.87 -22.01 -15.25
N MET A 41 10.92 -21.87 -14.30
CA MET A 41 10.87 -22.68 -13.09
C MET A 41 10.14 -24.01 -13.36
N GLU A 42 10.75 -25.13 -12.98
CA GLU A 42 10.18 -26.48 -13.20
C GLU A 42 8.87 -26.73 -12.41
N ASP A 43 8.71 -26.08 -11.25
CA ASP A 43 7.60 -26.29 -10.33
C ASP A 43 6.48 -25.24 -10.48
N VAL A 44 6.42 -24.53 -11.60
CA VAL A 44 5.42 -23.49 -11.87
C VAL A 44 4.39 -24.02 -12.86
N SER A 45 3.12 -23.75 -12.55
CA SER A 45 1.99 -24.03 -13.43
C SER A 45 1.18 -22.74 -13.61
N PHE A 46 0.48 -22.64 -14.71
CA PHE A 46 -0.35 -21.49 -15.05
C PHE A 46 -1.83 -21.90 -15.17
N SER A 47 -2.70 -21.00 -14.77
CA SER A 47 -4.13 -21.17 -14.94
C SER A 47 -4.69 -19.92 -15.59
N GLU A 48 -5.41 -20.08 -16.69
CA GLU A 48 -6.08 -18.98 -17.39
C GLU A 48 -7.21 -18.35 -16.56
N LYS A 49 -7.75 -19.09 -15.60
CA LYS A 49 -8.86 -18.69 -14.72
C LYS A 49 -8.56 -19.10 -13.29
N SER A 50 -9.32 -18.56 -12.32
CA SER A 50 -9.16 -18.94 -10.93
C SER A 50 -9.36 -20.43 -10.67
N GLN A 51 -8.47 -21.03 -9.92
CA GLN A 51 -8.59 -22.41 -9.44
C GLN A 51 -9.59 -22.55 -8.28
N ALA A 52 -9.91 -21.46 -7.58
CA ALA A 52 -10.85 -21.49 -6.45
C ALA A 52 -12.29 -21.89 -6.86
N GLY A 53 -12.67 -21.66 -8.10
CA GLY A 53 -13.96 -22.07 -8.63
C GLY A 53 -14.04 -23.50 -9.17
N GLY A 54 -12.92 -24.24 -9.18
CA GLY A 54 -12.79 -25.58 -9.77
C GLY A 54 -12.88 -25.61 -11.30
N GLY A 55 -12.16 -26.54 -11.91
CA GLY A 55 -12.36 -26.88 -13.32
C GLY A 55 -11.54 -26.10 -14.36
N CYS A 56 -10.56 -25.31 -13.99
CA CYS A 56 -9.61 -24.79 -14.96
C CYS A 56 -8.40 -25.72 -15.09
N GLN A 57 -8.00 -25.99 -16.34
CA GLN A 57 -6.81 -26.79 -16.63
C GLN A 57 -5.55 -26.05 -16.20
N LEU A 58 -4.62 -26.77 -15.58
CA LEU A 58 -3.27 -26.27 -15.30
C LEU A 58 -2.38 -26.51 -16.51
N CYS A 59 -1.72 -25.48 -16.96
CA CYS A 59 -0.76 -25.49 -18.04
C CYS A 59 0.66 -25.47 -17.47
N ASN A 60 1.55 -26.28 -18.02
CA ASN A 60 2.93 -26.42 -17.53
C ASN A 60 3.96 -26.12 -18.62
N THR A 61 3.52 -25.85 -19.84
CA THR A 61 4.41 -25.59 -20.99
C THR A 61 4.20 -24.18 -21.53
N LEU A 62 5.20 -23.67 -22.23
CA LEU A 62 5.14 -22.37 -22.89
C LEU A 62 4.12 -22.36 -24.02
N GLU A 63 3.97 -23.49 -24.74
CA GLU A 63 3.00 -23.66 -25.80
C GLU A 63 1.58 -23.53 -25.26
N GLU A 64 1.26 -24.21 -24.17
CA GLU A 64 -0.06 -24.12 -23.52
C GLU A 64 -0.31 -22.71 -22.99
N PHE A 65 0.67 -22.08 -22.35
CA PHE A 65 0.57 -20.70 -21.87
C PHE A 65 0.31 -19.71 -23.01
N SER A 66 0.93 -19.92 -24.17
CA SER A 66 0.75 -19.05 -25.34
C SER A 66 -0.68 -19.09 -25.92
N GLN A 67 -1.46 -20.12 -25.59
CA GLN A 67 -2.85 -20.26 -26.01
C GLN A 67 -3.85 -19.53 -25.10
N PHE A 68 -3.38 -18.94 -24.01
CA PHE A 68 -4.26 -18.19 -23.10
C PHE A 68 -4.89 -16.98 -23.79
N ASN A 69 -6.14 -16.70 -23.43
CA ASN A 69 -6.85 -15.53 -23.92
C ASN A 69 -6.41 -14.26 -23.15
N PHE A 70 -5.24 -13.75 -23.52
CA PHE A 70 -4.68 -12.57 -22.87
C PHE A 70 -5.56 -11.32 -23.03
N ASP A 71 -6.34 -11.22 -24.11
CA ASP A 71 -7.28 -10.12 -24.31
C ASP A 71 -8.38 -10.12 -23.23
N GLN A 72 -8.81 -11.30 -22.77
CA GLN A 72 -9.74 -11.41 -21.66
C GLN A 72 -9.07 -11.20 -20.29
N ILE A 73 -7.86 -11.74 -20.10
CA ILE A 73 -7.10 -11.60 -18.86
C ILE A 73 -6.79 -10.14 -18.57
N TYR A 74 -6.38 -9.38 -19.58
CA TYR A 74 -6.00 -7.95 -19.47
C TYR A 74 -7.10 -6.97 -19.86
N ASN A 75 -8.34 -7.45 -20.01
CA ASN A 75 -9.46 -6.60 -20.39
C ASN A 75 -9.78 -5.57 -19.27
N ASN A 76 -9.51 -4.30 -19.54
CA ASN A 76 -9.81 -3.18 -18.64
C ASN A 76 -11.16 -2.51 -18.93
N ARG A 77 -11.90 -3.00 -19.91
CA ARG A 77 -13.22 -2.45 -20.26
C ARG A 77 -14.27 -2.83 -19.23
N TRP A 78 -15.36 -2.06 -19.20
CA TRP A 78 -16.53 -2.42 -18.41
C TRP A 78 -17.02 -3.82 -18.82
N MET A 79 -17.18 -4.68 -17.83
CA MET A 79 -17.57 -6.07 -18.07
C MET A 79 -19.02 -6.16 -18.53
N GLN A 80 -19.25 -6.76 -19.70
CA GLN A 80 -20.59 -7.06 -20.20
C GLN A 80 -21.13 -8.36 -19.60
N ASN A 81 -20.28 -9.37 -19.46
CA ASN A 81 -20.59 -10.63 -18.80
C ASN A 81 -19.71 -10.78 -17.54
N ILE A 82 -20.22 -10.25 -16.42
CA ILE A 82 -19.48 -10.12 -15.18
C ILE A 82 -18.94 -11.47 -14.67
N ASP A 83 -19.70 -12.54 -14.78
CA ASP A 83 -19.32 -13.82 -14.18
C ASP A 83 -18.24 -14.55 -14.99
N GLU A 84 -18.30 -14.50 -16.31
CA GLU A 84 -17.26 -15.09 -17.17
C GLU A 84 -16.00 -14.25 -17.20
N GLU A 85 -16.11 -12.93 -17.36
CA GLU A 85 -14.95 -12.05 -17.46
C GLU A 85 -14.16 -11.98 -16.14
N LYS A 86 -14.83 -12.07 -14.99
CA LYS A 86 -14.16 -12.16 -13.68
C LYS A 86 -13.28 -13.40 -13.57
N LYS A 87 -13.64 -14.52 -14.16
CA LYS A 87 -12.84 -15.74 -14.11
C LYS A 87 -11.48 -15.54 -14.78
N TYR A 88 -11.43 -14.87 -15.93
CA TYR A 88 -10.17 -14.58 -16.64
C TYR A 88 -9.29 -13.57 -15.90
N ARG A 89 -9.88 -12.57 -15.26
CA ARG A 89 -9.12 -11.61 -14.41
C ARG A 89 -8.51 -12.24 -13.18
N GLN A 90 -8.80 -13.50 -12.92
CA GLN A 90 -8.25 -14.29 -11.83
C GLN A 90 -7.27 -15.37 -12.35
N ALA A 91 -6.67 -15.14 -13.51
CA ALA A 91 -5.57 -15.96 -13.98
C ALA A 91 -4.46 -16.05 -12.91
N GLU A 92 -3.96 -17.24 -12.67
CA GLU A 92 -3.08 -17.54 -11.55
C GLU A 92 -1.79 -18.21 -12.02
N LEU A 93 -0.71 -17.90 -11.32
CA LEU A 93 0.51 -18.67 -11.36
C LEU A 93 0.59 -19.46 -10.05
N ILE A 94 0.83 -20.74 -10.15
CA ILE A 94 0.78 -21.68 -9.03
C ILE A 94 2.15 -22.37 -8.92
N THR A 95 2.69 -22.41 -7.72
CA THR A 95 3.92 -23.14 -7.41
C THR A 95 3.61 -24.35 -6.54
N LYS A 96 4.26 -25.47 -6.76
CA LYS A 96 4.07 -26.71 -5.95
C LYS A 96 4.60 -26.59 -4.52
N GLY A 97 5.34 -25.55 -4.23
CA GLY A 97 5.90 -25.29 -2.91
C GLY A 97 6.31 -23.83 -2.74
N PRO A 98 6.92 -23.48 -1.60
CA PRO A 98 7.44 -22.14 -1.39
C PRO A 98 8.57 -21.85 -2.37
N PHE A 99 8.47 -20.73 -3.09
CA PHE A 99 9.56 -20.26 -3.94
C PHE A 99 10.22 -19.01 -3.36
N SER A 100 11.50 -18.84 -3.66
CA SER A 100 12.22 -17.66 -3.25
C SER A 100 11.87 -16.49 -4.17
N ILE A 101 11.27 -15.43 -3.60
CA ILE A 101 11.00 -14.20 -4.34
C ILE A 101 12.27 -13.56 -4.93
N ASN A 102 13.44 -13.92 -4.40
CA ASN A 102 14.71 -13.31 -4.81
C ASN A 102 15.12 -13.66 -6.24
N SER A 103 14.75 -14.82 -6.73
CA SER A 103 15.16 -15.31 -8.05
C SER A 103 14.44 -14.59 -9.19
N CYS A 104 13.22 -14.10 -8.96
CA CYS A 104 12.38 -13.54 -10.01
C CYS A 104 11.76 -12.20 -9.65
N LEU A 105 12.03 -11.61 -8.46
CA LEU A 105 11.49 -10.31 -8.09
C LEU A 105 12.06 -9.21 -8.99
N TYR A 106 11.20 -8.60 -9.79
CA TYR A 106 11.50 -7.42 -10.60
C TYR A 106 11.37 -6.12 -9.82
N ALA A 107 10.21 -5.89 -9.17
CA ALA A 107 9.95 -4.70 -8.37
C ALA A 107 8.99 -4.98 -7.21
N ILE A 108 9.05 -4.10 -6.21
CA ILE A 108 8.04 -3.95 -5.14
C ILE A 108 7.34 -2.62 -5.41
N LEU A 109 6.07 -2.68 -5.74
CA LEU A 109 5.29 -1.52 -6.17
C LEU A 109 4.48 -0.97 -5.01
N CYS A 110 4.57 0.34 -4.80
CA CYS A 110 3.78 1.11 -3.84
C CYS A 110 2.83 2.06 -4.59
N ARG A 111 1.74 2.46 -3.97
CA ARG A 111 0.72 3.33 -4.56
C ARG A 111 1.24 4.75 -4.80
N ASN A 112 1.98 5.30 -3.84
CA ASN A 112 2.50 6.67 -3.88
C ASN A 112 3.85 6.80 -3.18
N GLU A 113 4.45 7.99 -3.22
CA GLU A 113 5.76 8.26 -2.60
C GLU A 113 5.72 8.15 -1.06
N VAL A 114 4.60 8.49 -0.41
CA VAL A 114 4.47 8.37 1.05
C VAL A 114 4.55 6.90 1.47
N GLU A 115 3.84 6.00 0.78
CA GLU A 115 3.87 4.57 1.05
C GLU A 115 5.25 3.97 0.74
N LYS A 116 5.88 4.39 -0.35
CA LYS A 116 7.25 3.98 -0.69
C LYS A 116 8.25 4.37 0.39
N ILE A 117 8.22 5.62 0.84
CA ILE A 117 9.13 6.10 1.90
C ILE A 117 8.82 5.39 3.22
N THR A 118 7.55 5.17 3.53
CA THR A 118 7.12 4.40 4.71
C THR A 118 7.73 3.00 4.68
N LEU A 119 7.61 2.27 3.58
CA LEU A 119 8.20 0.94 3.43
C LEU A 119 9.73 0.97 3.55
N LEU A 120 10.40 1.94 2.92
CA LEU A 120 11.84 2.08 3.01
C LEU A 120 12.30 2.35 4.45
N ASN A 121 11.60 3.19 5.20
CA ASN A 121 11.94 3.48 6.59
C ASN A 121 11.65 2.27 7.50
N LEU A 122 10.54 1.55 7.29
CA LEU A 122 10.25 0.30 7.99
C LEU A 122 11.35 -0.73 7.76
N LEU A 123 11.74 -0.98 6.51
CA LEU A 123 12.80 -1.93 6.20
C LEU A 123 14.13 -1.52 6.81
N ARG A 124 14.45 -0.22 6.79
CA ARG A 124 15.69 0.30 7.38
C ARG A 124 15.76 0.07 8.89
N THR A 125 14.64 0.20 9.60
CA THR A 125 14.58 0.05 11.06
C THR A 125 14.44 -1.40 11.47
N GLU A 126 13.53 -2.15 10.85
CA GLU A 126 13.17 -3.50 11.29
C GLU A 126 14.04 -4.60 10.65
N SER A 127 14.51 -4.37 9.43
CA SER A 127 15.29 -5.35 8.68
C SER A 127 16.34 -4.70 7.77
N PRO A 128 17.46 -4.20 8.32
CA PRO A 128 18.51 -3.52 7.54
C PRO A 128 19.09 -4.37 6.40
N LYS A 129 19.12 -5.70 6.57
CA LYS A 129 19.53 -6.63 5.50
C LYS A 129 18.56 -6.60 4.32
N SER A 130 17.25 -6.64 4.60
CA SER A 130 16.21 -6.54 3.57
C SER A 130 16.22 -5.16 2.93
N TYR A 131 16.42 -4.09 3.69
CA TYR A 131 16.58 -2.75 3.16
C TYR A 131 17.70 -2.69 2.11
N SER A 132 18.91 -3.14 2.47
CA SER A 132 20.06 -3.13 1.56
C SER A 132 19.80 -3.92 0.28
N LYS A 133 19.02 -5.00 0.37
CA LYS A 133 18.72 -5.88 -0.75
C LYS A 133 17.63 -5.33 -1.68
N TYR A 134 16.60 -4.70 -1.14
CA TYR A 134 15.39 -4.39 -1.89
C TYR A 134 15.14 -2.90 -2.14
N LYS A 135 15.87 -1.98 -1.50
CA LYS A 135 15.63 -0.53 -1.59
C LYS A 135 15.51 -0.02 -3.03
N ASP A 136 16.34 -0.53 -3.94
CA ASP A 136 16.39 -0.10 -5.34
C ASP A 136 15.29 -0.76 -6.20
N LYS A 137 14.63 -1.80 -5.66
CA LYS A 137 13.48 -2.47 -6.28
C LYS A 137 12.15 -1.85 -5.86
N ILE A 138 12.10 -1.01 -4.81
CA ILE A 138 10.87 -0.37 -4.34
C ILE A 138 10.57 0.85 -5.21
N LYS A 139 9.44 0.83 -5.90
CA LYS A 139 9.04 1.84 -6.88
C LYS A 139 7.59 2.28 -6.66
N VAL A 140 7.27 3.50 -7.05
CA VAL A 140 5.87 3.92 -7.17
C VAL A 140 5.31 3.39 -8.47
N CYS A 141 4.15 2.77 -8.41
CA CYS A 141 3.40 2.34 -9.59
C CYS A 141 2.73 3.54 -10.24
N LYS A 142 2.95 3.73 -11.54
CA LYS A 142 2.31 4.81 -12.32
C LYS A 142 0.98 4.38 -12.93
N GLU A 143 0.67 3.09 -12.85
CA GLU A 143 -0.52 2.49 -13.45
C GLU A 143 -1.62 2.32 -12.39
N ASN A 144 -2.87 2.19 -12.81
CA ASN A 144 -4.02 1.99 -11.92
C ASN A 144 -4.09 0.53 -11.44
N MET A 145 -3.05 0.08 -10.73
CA MET A 145 -3.01 -1.26 -10.13
C MET A 145 -3.63 -1.30 -8.73
N PHE A 146 -3.66 -0.14 -8.06
CA PHE A 146 -4.13 -0.04 -6.68
C PHE A 146 -5.58 0.39 -6.63
N GLU A 147 -6.35 -0.27 -5.77
CA GLU A 147 -7.68 0.19 -5.40
C GLU A 147 -7.60 1.45 -4.54
N CYS A 148 -8.48 2.41 -4.82
CA CYS A 148 -8.48 3.72 -4.15
C CYS A 148 -9.70 3.92 -3.24
N ASN A 149 -10.33 2.84 -2.80
CA ASN A 149 -11.56 2.87 -2.00
C ASN A 149 -11.33 2.96 -0.48
N GLY A 150 -10.09 2.85 -0.02
CA GLY A 150 -9.72 2.99 1.39
C GLY A 150 -9.13 4.36 1.73
N LEU A 151 -8.88 4.59 3.02
CA LEU A 151 -8.12 5.75 3.49
C LEU A 151 -6.62 5.45 3.36
N TYR A 152 -5.88 6.36 2.78
CA TYR A 152 -4.43 6.36 2.76
C TYR A 152 -3.89 7.79 2.79
N ILE A 153 -2.60 7.94 3.09
CA ILE A 153 -1.95 9.24 3.15
C ILE A 153 -1.34 9.54 1.78
N THR A 154 -1.69 10.69 1.23
CA THR A 154 -1.24 11.14 -0.09
C THR A 154 -0.04 12.08 -0.01
N ASP A 155 0.08 12.81 1.10
CA ASP A 155 1.18 13.74 1.35
C ASP A 155 1.44 13.88 2.85
N CYS A 156 2.71 14.08 3.22
CA CYS A 156 3.14 14.35 4.59
C CYS A 156 4.39 15.21 4.56
N ARG A 157 4.26 16.48 4.95
CA ARG A 157 5.33 17.48 4.89
C ARG A 157 5.45 18.24 6.19
N TYR A 158 6.69 18.60 6.51
CA TYR A 158 7.01 19.56 7.56
C TYR A 158 7.69 20.78 6.95
N PHE A 159 7.25 21.96 7.35
CA PHE A 159 7.87 23.22 6.96
C PHE A 159 7.61 24.26 8.07
N ASP A 160 8.66 24.94 8.51
CA ASP A 160 8.62 26.09 9.42
C ASP A 160 7.71 25.89 10.64
N GLY A 161 7.97 24.84 11.43
CA GLY A 161 7.20 24.55 12.65
C GLY A 161 5.79 24.04 12.43
N LYS A 162 5.43 23.72 11.18
CA LYS A 162 4.12 23.19 10.79
C LYS A 162 4.27 21.86 10.09
N ALA A 163 3.40 20.91 10.40
CA ALA A 163 3.26 19.66 9.63
C ALA A 163 1.89 19.63 8.95
N SER A 164 1.87 19.24 7.69
CA SER A 164 0.66 19.08 6.89
C SER A 164 0.58 17.65 6.40
N ILE A 165 -0.54 17.01 6.65
CA ILE A 165 -0.85 15.66 6.22
C ILE A 165 -2.09 15.71 5.34
N ALA A 166 -2.03 15.12 4.15
CA ALA A 166 -3.17 14.99 3.26
C ALA A 166 -3.65 13.53 3.20
N PHE A 167 -4.96 13.36 3.25
CA PHE A 167 -5.63 12.06 3.13
C PHE A 167 -6.25 11.88 1.76
N SER A 168 -6.42 10.62 1.35
CA SER A 168 -7.13 10.28 0.12
C SER A 168 -8.60 10.74 0.20
N ASN A 169 -9.05 11.38 -0.88
CA ASN A 169 -10.46 11.76 -1.07
C ASN A 169 -10.89 11.42 -2.49
N THR A 170 -10.76 10.14 -2.86
CA THR A 170 -11.04 9.65 -4.21
C THR A 170 -12.53 9.45 -4.45
N TYR A 171 -12.92 9.41 -5.71
CA TYR A 171 -14.28 9.03 -6.09
C TYR A 171 -14.63 7.62 -5.62
N GLU A 172 -13.70 6.69 -5.77
CA GLU A 172 -13.83 5.28 -5.38
C GLU A 172 -14.09 5.14 -3.88
N LYS A 173 -13.33 5.87 -3.05
CA LYS A 173 -13.55 5.91 -1.60
C LYS A 173 -14.96 6.40 -1.26
N ARG A 174 -15.41 7.51 -1.86
CA ARG A 174 -16.75 8.04 -1.63
C ARG A 174 -17.84 7.09 -2.10
N SER A 175 -17.66 6.48 -3.28
CA SER A 175 -18.57 5.47 -3.80
C SER A 175 -18.64 4.24 -2.89
N TYR A 176 -17.50 3.80 -2.35
CA TYR A 176 -17.43 2.70 -1.38
C TYR A 176 -18.19 3.04 -0.10
N ILE A 177 -17.97 4.22 0.49
CA ILE A 177 -18.69 4.69 1.66
C ILE A 177 -20.18 4.70 1.40
N ASN A 178 -20.64 5.33 0.33
CA ASN A 178 -22.07 5.43 -0.02
C ASN A 178 -22.73 4.07 -0.20
N ARG A 179 -22.00 3.07 -0.70
CA ARG A 179 -22.54 1.72 -0.90
C ARG A 179 -22.69 0.93 0.40
N TYR A 180 -21.77 1.08 1.34
CA TYR A 180 -21.68 0.21 2.53
C TYR A 180 -22.02 0.89 3.85
N LYS A 181 -22.11 2.22 3.87
CA LYS A 181 -22.51 2.97 5.04
C LYS A 181 -23.98 2.69 5.40
N LYS A 182 -24.21 2.19 6.61
CA LYS A 182 -25.56 1.93 7.16
C LYS A 182 -25.94 2.92 8.24
N THR A 183 -24.96 3.49 8.93
CA THR A 183 -25.10 4.44 10.03
C THR A 183 -24.03 5.51 9.91
N GLU A 184 -24.14 6.58 10.68
CA GLU A 184 -23.06 7.54 10.84
C GLU A 184 -21.78 6.85 11.31
N LEU A 185 -20.66 7.15 10.65
CA LEU A 185 -19.36 6.60 11.01
C LEU A 185 -18.78 7.40 12.18
N ARG A 186 -18.31 6.70 13.21
CA ARG A 186 -17.59 7.35 14.30
C ARG A 186 -16.28 7.96 13.79
N PRO A 187 -15.75 9.02 14.41
CA PRO A 187 -14.40 9.47 14.13
C PRO A 187 -13.37 8.38 14.43
N LEU A 188 -12.33 8.27 13.60
CA LEU A 188 -11.21 7.35 13.81
C LEU A 188 -10.21 7.95 14.79
N GLU A 189 -9.72 7.13 15.71
CA GLU A 189 -8.64 7.49 16.62
C GLU A 189 -7.30 7.46 15.90
N ALA A 190 -6.55 8.54 16.00
CA ALA A 190 -5.23 8.65 15.37
C ALA A 190 -4.19 9.22 16.33
N THR A 191 -2.95 8.80 16.15
CA THR A 191 -1.77 9.35 16.84
C THR A 191 -0.73 9.75 15.80
N ILE A 192 -0.11 10.90 16.01
CA ILE A 192 1.04 11.35 15.25
C ILE A 192 2.23 11.57 16.19
N ASP A 193 3.36 10.99 15.82
CA ASP A 193 4.64 11.18 16.48
C ASP A 193 5.59 11.95 15.57
N PHE A 194 6.24 12.96 16.14
CA PHE A 194 7.30 13.74 15.54
C PHE A 194 8.60 13.44 16.28
N ASP A 195 9.46 12.62 15.67
CA ASP A 195 10.75 12.22 16.22
C ASP A 195 11.87 13.08 15.62
N TRP A 196 12.44 13.96 16.43
CA TRP A 196 13.59 14.78 16.06
C TRP A 196 14.88 14.02 16.32
N VAL A 197 15.70 13.84 15.28
CA VAL A 197 16.87 12.96 15.32
C VAL A 197 18.12 13.69 14.85
N SER A 198 19.26 13.42 15.50
CA SER A 198 20.60 13.78 15.04
C SER A 198 21.52 12.57 15.09
N ALA A 199 22.25 12.30 14.02
CA ALA A 199 23.20 11.18 13.92
C ALA A 199 22.65 9.84 14.44
N LYS A 200 21.38 9.52 14.13
CA LYS A 200 20.63 8.33 14.55
C LYS A 200 20.16 8.33 16.02
N THR A 201 20.43 9.38 16.78
CA THR A 201 19.99 9.51 18.17
C THR A 201 18.72 10.35 18.22
N LEU A 202 17.69 9.85 18.89
CA LEU A 202 16.47 10.60 19.18
C LEU A 202 16.82 11.74 20.14
N ILE A 203 16.54 12.99 19.71
CA ILE A 203 16.77 14.19 20.54
C ILE A 203 15.49 14.55 21.30
N ASN A 204 14.37 14.52 20.61
CA ASN A 204 13.07 14.88 21.17
C ASN A 204 11.95 14.15 20.43
N ARG A 205 10.85 13.90 21.13
CA ARG A 205 9.59 13.39 20.58
C ARG A 205 8.46 14.29 21.01
N GLN A 206 7.63 14.65 20.05
CA GLN A 206 6.34 15.28 20.28
C GLN A 206 5.24 14.34 19.77
N SER A 207 4.29 14.00 20.61
CA SER A 207 3.20 13.06 20.27
C SER A 207 1.86 13.75 20.48
N THR A 208 0.94 13.57 19.56
CA THR A 208 -0.40 14.17 19.62
C THR A 208 -1.43 13.14 19.19
N LYS A 209 -2.50 13.01 19.99
CA LYS A 209 -3.70 12.27 19.61
C LYS A 209 -4.70 13.20 18.94
N PHE A 210 -5.39 12.71 17.93
CA PHE A 210 -6.41 13.46 17.21
C PHE A 210 -7.45 12.50 16.63
N GLN A 211 -8.55 13.05 16.12
CA GLN A 211 -9.60 12.27 15.49
C GLN A 211 -9.69 12.63 14.01
N ILE A 212 -10.07 11.65 13.20
CA ILE A 212 -10.24 11.80 11.76
C ILE A 212 -11.68 11.49 11.38
N ASN A 213 -12.36 12.45 10.75
CA ASN A 213 -13.59 12.15 10.06
C ASN A 213 -13.29 11.41 8.76
N TYR A 214 -13.59 10.12 8.74
CA TYR A 214 -13.26 9.24 7.61
C TYR A 214 -13.91 9.66 6.29
N GLU A 215 -15.12 10.22 6.36
CA GLU A 215 -15.90 10.56 5.16
C GLU A 215 -15.43 11.85 4.50
N THR A 216 -15.22 12.88 5.31
CA THR A 216 -15.10 14.26 4.80
C THR A 216 -13.72 14.87 4.95
N GLN A 217 -12.89 14.35 5.86
CA GLN A 217 -11.61 14.99 6.14
C GLN A 217 -10.58 14.65 5.05
N SER A 218 -10.05 15.68 4.41
CA SER A 218 -9.02 15.57 3.36
C SER A 218 -7.60 15.82 3.87
N GLY A 219 -7.44 16.25 5.12
CA GLY A 219 -6.13 16.48 5.71
C GLY A 219 -6.20 17.04 7.11
N VAL A 220 -5.03 17.20 7.73
CA VAL A 220 -4.83 17.79 9.04
C VAL A 220 -3.54 18.60 9.07
N GLN A 221 -3.52 19.67 9.86
CA GLN A 221 -2.33 20.48 10.08
C GLN A 221 -2.01 20.56 11.57
N PHE A 222 -0.73 20.50 11.89
CA PHE A 222 -0.18 20.69 13.22
C PHE A 222 0.75 21.89 13.19
N SER A 223 0.68 22.76 14.19
CA SER A 223 1.52 23.95 14.35
C SER A 223 2.20 23.94 15.70
N GLY A 224 3.20 24.82 15.87
CA GLY A 224 3.93 24.90 17.12
C GLY A 224 4.94 23.77 17.34
N LEU A 225 5.35 23.10 16.26
CA LEU A 225 6.37 22.08 16.33
C LEU A 225 7.74 22.73 16.50
N CYS A 226 8.33 22.57 17.68
CA CYS A 226 9.61 23.18 18.01
C CYS A 226 10.79 22.31 17.56
N LYS A 227 11.48 22.71 16.48
CA LYS A 227 12.70 22.05 16.01
C LYS A 227 13.81 22.25 17.04
N PRO A 228 14.38 21.17 17.65
CA PRO A 228 15.58 21.29 18.47
C PRO A 228 16.78 21.77 17.63
N LYS A 229 17.67 22.58 18.23
CA LYS A 229 18.81 23.18 17.51
C LYS A 229 19.69 22.18 16.76
N ASN A 230 19.89 20.99 17.33
CA ASN A 230 20.77 19.96 16.74
C ASN A 230 20.04 18.93 15.91
N ALA A 231 18.73 19.06 15.68
CA ALA A 231 17.97 18.11 14.89
C ALA A 231 18.31 18.23 13.40
N LYS A 232 18.71 17.13 12.78
CA LYS A 232 19.05 17.04 11.36
C LYS A 232 17.96 16.33 10.54
N THR A 233 17.18 15.47 11.19
CA THR A 233 16.10 14.72 10.55
C THR A 233 14.86 14.77 11.43
N LEU A 234 13.71 14.93 10.81
CA LEU A 234 12.41 14.72 11.44
C LEU A 234 11.82 13.44 10.88
N TYR A 235 11.47 12.50 11.75
CA TYR A 235 10.61 11.38 11.40
C TYR A 235 9.20 11.64 11.88
N THR A 236 8.23 11.47 10.97
CA THR A 236 6.81 11.58 11.26
C THR A 236 6.16 10.20 11.12
N LYS A 237 5.55 9.72 12.21
CA LYS A 237 4.78 8.46 12.22
C LYS A 237 3.32 8.76 12.46
N ILE A 238 2.45 8.16 11.66
CA ILE A 238 0.99 8.30 11.80
C ILE A 238 0.40 6.91 11.96
N ILE A 239 -0.33 6.74 13.05
CA ILE A 239 -1.02 5.50 13.40
C ILE A 239 -2.51 5.81 13.49
N ILE A 240 -3.35 5.04 12.78
CA ILE A 240 -4.81 5.17 12.79
C ILE A 240 -5.40 3.83 13.24
N GLU A 241 -6.22 3.84 14.28
CA GLU A 241 -6.83 2.64 14.87
C GLU A 241 -5.79 1.51 15.12
N GLY A 242 -4.60 1.89 15.58
CA GLY A 242 -3.50 0.95 15.82
C GLY A 242 -2.68 0.54 14.60
N HIS A 243 -3.06 0.94 13.39
CA HIS A 243 -2.36 0.63 12.14
C HIS A 243 -1.40 1.74 11.73
N LEU A 244 -0.14 1.39 11.44
CA LEU A 244 0.82 2.34 10.90
C LEU A 244 0.45 2.70 9.46
N MET A 245 0.14 3.97 9.22
CA MET A 245 -0.26 4.51 7.92
C MET A 245 0.87 5.25 7.21
N CYS A 246 1.82 5.78 7.98
CA CYS A 246 2.88 6.62 7.46
C CYS A 246 4.11 6.56 8.37
N PHE A 247 5.28 6.49 7.76
CA PHE A 247 6.57 6.67 8.41
C PHE A 247 7.50 7.45 7.48
N MET A 248 7.37 8.78 7.54
CA MET A 248 8.16 9.71 6.72
C MET A 248 9.43 10.13 7.44
N GLY A 249 10.51 10.33 6.68
CA GLY A 249 11.74 10.95 7.15
C GLY A 249 12.09 12.15 6.29
N GLN A 250 12.23 13.32 6.89
CA GLN A 250 12.58 14.56 6.20
C GLN A 250 13.89 15.11 6.75
N GLN A 251 14.85 15.39 5.85
CA GLN A 251 16.06 16.10 6.20
C GLN A 251 15.72 17.57 6.48
N LEU A 252 16.24 18.08 7.60
CA LEU A 252 16.02 19.45 8.01
C LEU A 252 17.20 20.29 7.53
N VAL A 253 16.95 21.10 6.51
CA VAL A 253 17.96 22.06 6.03
C VAL A 253 18.22 23.08 7.15
N GLU A 254 19.48 23.34 7.47
CA GLU A 254 19.84 24.50 8.27
C GLU A 254 19.45 25.73 7.44
N ALA A 255 18.61 26.60 8.04
CA ALA A 255 18.38 27.91 7.42
C ALA A 255 19.76 28.57 7.25
N ALA A 256 20.16 28.79 6.00
CA ALA A 256 21.33 29.60 5.74
C ALA A 256 21.07 30.94 6.44
N LEU A 257 21.93 31.30 7.40
CA LEU A 257 21.97 32.63 7.96
C LEU A 257 22.29 33.57 6.80
N LEU A 258 21.26 34.23 6.26
CA LEU A 258 21.40 35.37 5.38
C LEU A 258 21.72 36.62 6.22
#